data_fdc6140c78eb6732cde0ac806cd885fa
#
_entry.id   fdc6140c78eb6732cde0ac806cd885fa
#
_cell.length_a   1.000
_cell.length_b   1.000
_cell.length_c   1.000
_cell.angle_alpha   90.00
_cell.angle_beta   90.00
_cell.angle_gamma   90.00
#
_symmetry.space_group_name_H-M   'P 1'
#
loop_
_entity.id
_entity.type
_entity.pdbx_description
1 polymer ?
#
loop_
_entity_poly.entity_id
_entity_poly.type
_entity_poly.pdbx_seq_one_letter_code
_entity_poly.pdbx_strand_id
1 'polypeptide(L)'
;HVTGVQTCALPIYEDMFYLSNGHISPVWYSVLARSGYFPVKELATFRKLNTRLQGHPTTHEGLPGVRTASGSLGQGLSVAIGAALAKRLNNDPQLVFCLMGDGEQEEGQVWEAVMFAPHNKVDNLIAIVDRNNQQIDGSLDEVLDLGNLGEKYAAFGWEVLRMDGNNMEEVVATLNKAKSLTGKGK
;
A
#
# COMPACT_ATOMS: atom_id res chain seq x y z
N HIS A 1 20.91 -6.06 -10.76
CA HIS A 1 21.86 -5.34 -9.91
C HIS A 1 21.13 -4.19 -9.23
N VAL A 2 20.66 -4.39 -8.01
CA VAL A 2 20.32 -3.28 -7.12
C VAL A 2 21.65 -2.81 -6.54
N THR A 3 22.35 -1.97 -7.30
CA THR A 3 23.54 -1.32 -6.80
C THR A 3 23.12 -0.08 -6.04
N GLY A 4 23.35 -0.11 -4.74
CA GLY A 4 23.31 1.07 -3.90
C GLY A 4 21.97 1.38 -3.30
N VAL A 5 21.59 0.64 -2.29
CA VAL A 5 20.81 1.21 -1.18
C VAL A 5 21.67 2.28 -0.53
N GLN A 6 21.71 3.42 -1.11
CA GLN A 6 22.27 4.59 -0.50
C GLN A 6 21.13 5.41 0.08
N THR A 7 20.63 5.00 1.30
CA THR A 7 20.93 5.75 2.51
C THR A 7 20.87 7.27 2.36
N CYS A 8 19.94 7.88 3.05
CA CYS A 8 19.91 9.31 3.40
C CYS A 8 19.58 10.34 2.32
N ALA A 9 19.53 10.04 1.06
CA ALA A 9 18.75 10.82 0.12
C ALA A 9 17.36 10.19 0.06
N LEU A 10 16.32 10.95 0.30
CA LEU A 10 14.97 10.55 -0.05
C LEU A 10 15.02 10.02 -1.48
N PRO A 11 14.58 8.80 -1.77
CA PRO A 11 14.56 8.30 -3.14
C PRO A 11 13.52 9.10 -3.92
N ILE A 12 14.00 10.17 -4.53
CA ILE A 12 13.17 11.12 -5.26
C ILE A 12 12.77 10.62 -6.65
N TYR A 13 13.31 9.49 -7.09
CA TYR A 13 13.04 8.92 -8.42
C TYR A 13 12.74 7.42 -8.37
N GLU A 14 11.99 6.96 -7.36
CA GLU A 14 11.51 5.58 -7.30
C GLU A 14 10.01 5.52 -7.03
N ASP A 15 9.37 4.45 -7.46
CA ASP A 15 8.01 4.14 -7.05
C ASP A 15 7.98 3.96 -5.52
N MET A 16 6.96 4.46 -4.86
CA MET A 16 6.78 4.33 -3.42
C MET A 16 5.69 3.31 -3.10
N PHE A 17 5.94 2.42 -2.16
CA PHE A 17 4.96 1.47 -1.67
C PHE A 17 4.64 1.74 -0.20
N TYR A 18 3.35 1.85 0.09
CA TYR A 18 2.80 2.03 1.43
C TYR A 18 1.97 0.81 1.83
N LEU A 19 2.35 0.17 2.92
CA LEU A 19 1.57 -0.90 3.54
C LEU A 19 0.65 -0.28 4.58
N SER A 20 -0.65 -0.19 4.31
CA SER A 20 -1.63 0.36 5.26
C SER A 20 -2.06 -0.69 6.29
N ASN A 21 -2.33 -1.91 5.83
CA ASN A 21 -2.68 -3.05 6.67
C ASN A 21 -1.47 -3.69 7.34
N GLY A 22 -0.82 -2.96 8.24
CA GLY A 22 0.47 -3.30 8.86
C GLY A 22 0.54 -4.65 9.57
N HIS A 23 -0.60 -5.30 9.85
CA HIS A 23 -0.65 -6.63 10.45
C HIS A 23 -0.10 -7.74 9.53
N ILE A 24 0.01 -7.50 8.21
CA ILE A 24 0.67 -8.43 7.28
C ILE A 24 2.19 -8.19 7.18
N SER A 25 2.78 -7.56 8.17
CA SER A 25 4.22 -7.26 8.24
C SER A 25 5.15 -8.43 7.93
N PRO A 26 4.85 -9.71 8.28
CA PRO A 26 5.72 -10.84 7.92
C PRO A 26 5.94 -10.97 6.41
N VAL A 27 4.87 -10.81 5.61
CA VAL A 27 4.97 -10.82 4.14
C VAL A 27 5.79 -9.63 3.66
N TRP A 28 5.51 -8.44 4.18
CA TRP A 28 6.22 -7.22 3.80
C TRP A 28 7.73 -7.32 4.09
N TYR A 29 8.12 -7.74 5.28
CA TYR A 29 9.53 -7.95 5.62
C TYR A 29 10.19 -9.02 4.77
N SER A 30 9.46 -10.10 4.44
CA SER A 30 9.97 -11.16 3.58
C SER A 30 10.25 -10.66 2.17
N VAL A 31 9.35 -9.84 1.61
CA VAL A 31 9.53 -9.20 0.30
C VAL A 31 10.72 -8.25 0.33
N LEU A 32 10.83 -7.36 1.32
CA LEU A 32 11.94 -6.42 1.46
C LEU A 32 13.28 -7.14 1.56
N ALA A 33 13.38 -8.17 2.41
CA ALA A 33 14.60 -8.96 2.57
C ALA A 33 15.00 -9.67 1.26
N ARG A 34 14.04 -10.28 0.57
CA ARG A 34 14.30 -10.96 -0.71
C ARG A 34 14.61 -9.98 -1.85
N SER A 35 14.14 -8.76 -1.75
CA SER A 35 14.49 -7.67 -2.68
C SER A 35 15.83 -6.99 -2.34
N GLY A 36 16.53 -7.45 -1.29
CA GLY A 36 17.88 -6.98 -0.96
C GLY A 36 17.93 -5.75 -0.06
N TYR A 37 16.82 -5.32 0.52
CA TYR A 37 16.80 -4.17 1.44
C TYR A 37 17.53 -4.43 2.76
N PHE A 38 17.54 -5.70 3.21
CA PHE A 38 18.29 -6.16 4.38
C PHE A 38 18.53 -7.69 4.29
N PRO A 39 19.45 -8.25 5.10
CA PRO A 39 19.78 -9.67 5.02
C PRO A 39 18.60 -10.59 5.37
N VAL A 40 18.33 -11.60 4.53
CA VAL A 40 17.25 -12.59 4.75
C VAL A 40 17.33 -13.26 6.13
N LYS A 41 18.56 -13.50 6.65
CA LYS A 41 18.76 -14.07 7.99
C LYS A 41 18.14 -13.23 9.11
N GLU A 42 17.95 -11.93 8.90
CA GLU A 42 17.35 -11.03 9.89
C GLU A 42 15.86 -11.35 10.11
N LEU A 43 15.17 -11.99 9.16
CA LEU A 43 13.79 -12.43 9.31
C LEU A 43 13.58 -13.31 10.56
N ALA A 44 14.60 -14.06 11.00
CA ALA A 44 14.56 -14.86 12.23
C ALA A 44 14.45 -14.03 13.51
N THR A 45 14.57 -12.70 13.42
CA THR A 45 14.44 -11.77 14.56
C THR A 45 13.04 -11.16 14.67
N PHE A 46 12.10 -11.53 13.79
CA PHE A 46 10.75 -10.99 13.81
C PHE A 46 10.08 -11.07 15.19
N ARG A 47 9.57 -9.95 15.68
CA ARG A 47 8.91 -9.77 16.97
C ARG A 47 9.79 -10.13 18.20
N LYS A 48 11.10 -10.21 18.04
CA LYS A 48 11.99 -10.33 19.17
C LYS A 48 12.31 -8.96 19.78
N LEU A 49 12.55 -8.93 21.09
CA LEU A 49 12.90 -7.71 21.81
C LEU A 49 14.18 -7.08 21.21
N ASN A 50 14.21 -5.77 21.11
CA ASN A 50 15.34 -4.98 20.58
C ASN A 50 15.75 -5.34 19.14
N THR A 51 14.79 -5.68 18.29
CA THR A 51 15.02 -5.93 16.87
C THR A 51 14.22 -4.99 16.00
N ARG A 52 14.65 -4.80 14.74
CA ARG A 52 14.00 -3.88 13.80
C ARG A 52 12.68 -4.41 13.22
N LEU A 53 12.48 -5.73 13.23
CA LEU A 53 11.33 -6.39 12.63
C LEU A 53 10.18 -6.49 13.64
N GLN A 54 9.53 -5.38 13.89
CA GLN A 54 8.42 -5.26 14.83
C GLN A 54 7.15 -5.94 14.30
N GLY A 55 6.19 -6.23 15.17
CA GLY A 55 4.91 -6.84 14.78
C GLY A 55 4.11 -6.02 13.77
N HIS A 56 4.20 -4.69 13.88
CA HIS A 56 3.73 -3.73 12.87
C HIS A 56 4.91 -2.87 12.41
N PRO A 57 5.00 -2.53 11.12
CA PRO A 57 6.09 -1.71 10.63
C PRO A 57 6.12 -0.32 11.30
N THR A 58 7.32 0.13 11.61
CA THR A 58 7.54 1.49 12.15
C THR A 58 8.77 2.12 11.52
N THR A 59 8.71 3.42 11.29
CA THR A 59 9.83 4.19 10.75
C THR A 59 10.92 4.43 11.79
N HIS A 60 10.60 4.32 13.08
CA HIS A 60 11.55 4.51 14.18
C HIS A 60 12.73 3.53 14.11
N GLU A 61 12.47 2.31 13.67
CA GLU A 61 13.49 1.27 13.56
C GLU A 61 14.45 1.44 12.36
N GLY A 62 14.21 2.43 11.52
CA GLY A 62 15.07 2.76 10.38
C GLY A 62 15.21 1.61 9.36
N LEU A 63 14.22 0.74 9.26
CA LEU A 63 14.26 -0.37 8.30
C LEU A 63 14.09 0.16 6.87
N PRO A 64 15.07 -0.11 5.98
CA PRO A 64 14.95 0.31 4.58
C PRO A 64 13.69 -0.24 3.92
N GLY A 65 13.01 0.59 3.13
CA GLY A 65 11.75 0.24 2.45
C GLY A 65 10.49 0.50 3.27
N VAL A 66 10.58 0.68 4.59
CA VAL A 66 9.45 1.07 5.44
C VAL A 66 9.33 2.59 5.46
N ARG A 67 8.31 3.12 4.80
CA ARG A 67 8.10 4.56 4.58
C ARG A 67 7.16 5.21 5.57
N THR A 68 6.31 4.40 6.21
CA THR A 68 5.34 4.87 7.20
C THR A 68 5.16 3.80 8.27
N ALA A 69 4.83 4.22 9.47
CA ALA A 69 4.29 3.33 10.47
C ALA A 69 2.89 2.89 10.04
N SER A 70 2.55 1.64 10.27
CA SER A 70 1.24 1.09 9.94
C SER A 70 0.76 0.11 11.00
N GLY A 71 -0.55 -0.20 10.99
CA GLY A 71 -1.21 -0.99 12.03
C GLY A 71 -2.45 -0.30 12.58
N SER A 72 -2.46 1.05 12.63
CA SER A 72 -3.69 1.82 12.76
C SER A 72 -4.34 1.88 11.39
N LEU A 73 -5.38 1.06 11.18
CA LEU A 73 -6.05 0.92 9.90
C LEU A 73 -6.67 2.24 9.42
N GLY A 74 -6.83 2.37 8.11
CA GLY A 74 -7.45 3.53 7.47
C GLY A 74 -6.50 4.72 7.22
N GLN A 75 -5.30 4.74 7.79
CA GLN A 75 -4.37 5.88 7.66
C GLN A 75 -3.59 5.89 6.35
N GLY A 76 -3.25 4.69 5.85
CA GLY A 76 -2.25 4.56 4.78
C GLY A 76 -2.66 5.21 3.47
N LEU A 77 -3.95 5.20 3.11
CA LEU A 77 -4.40 5.81 1.86
C LEU A 77 -4.20 7.33 1.87
N SER A 78 -4.52 8.00 2.98
CA SER A 78 -4.30 9.44 3.13
C SER A 78 -2.82 9.80 3.05
N VAL A 79 -1.95 9.01 3.69
CA VAL A 79 -0.49 9.18 3.62
C VAL A 79 0.01 9.00 2.19
N ALA A 80 -0.46 7.95 1.49
CA ALA A 80 -0.10 7.68 0.10
C ALA A 80 -0.55 8.80 -0.85
N ILE A 81 -1.74 9.37 -0.64
CA ILE A 81 -2.23 10.54 -1.39
C ILE A 81 -1.29 11.73 -1.16
N GLY A 82 -0.89 12.00 0.09
CA GLY A 82 0.06 13.07 0.40
C GLY A 82 1.39 12.87 -0.32
N ALA A 83 1.92 11.66 -0.36
CA ALA A 83 3.13 11.32 -1.09
C ALA A 83 2.97 11.50 -2.61
N ALA A 84 1.84 11.08 -3.18
CA ALA A 84 1.55 11.26 -4.60
C ALA A 84 1.47 12.75 -4.99
N LEU A 85 0.86 13.56 -4.16
CA LEU A 85 0.82 15.02 -4.34
C LEU A 85 2.22 15.64 -4.24
N ALA A 86 3.03 15.21 -3.26
CA ALA A 86 4.40 15.67 -3.11
C ALA A 86 5.26 15.33 -4.34
N LYS A 87 5.11 14.11 -4.90
CA LYS A 87 5.77 13.74 -6.16
C LYS A 87 5.38 14.66 -7.31
N ARG A 88 4.08 14.96 -7.47
CA ARG A 88 3.61 15.91 -8.49
C ARG A 88 4.22 17.30 -8.31
N LEU A 89 4.25 17.82 -7.10
CA LEU A 89 4.85 19.13 -6.79
C LEU A 89 6.35 19.17 -7.15
N ASN A 90 7.03 18.06 -7.01
CA ASN A 90 8.46 17.93 -7.33
C ASN A 90 8.72 17.53 -8.79
N ASN A 91 7.71 17.43 -9.64
CA ASN A 91 7.80 16.89 -11.01
C ASN A 91 8.45 15.50 -11.07
N ASP A 92 8.23 14.67 -10.06
CA ASP A 92 8.69 13.28 -9.99
C ASP A 92 7.64 12.39 -10.66
N PRO A 93 7.97 11.71 -11.78
CA PRO A 93 7.02 10.91 -12.55
C PRO A 93 6.72 9.53 -11.92
N GLN A 94 7.40 9.18 -10.84
CA GLN A 94 7.25 7.87 -10.22
C GLN A 94 5.91 7.74 -9.48
N LEU A 95 5.44 6.51 -9.38
CA LEU A 95 4.12 6.19 -8.86
C LEU A 95 4.14 5.94 -7.35
N VAL A 96 2.95 6.05 -6.76
CA VAL A 96 2.70 5.64 -5.39
C VAL A 96 1.73 4.47 -5.39
N PHE A 97 2.05 3.44 -4.61
CA PHE A 97 1.20 2.27 -4.37
C PHE A 97 0.78 2.24 -2.90
N CYS A 98 -0.47 1.91 -2.65
CA CYS A 98 -0.99 1.72 -1.29
C CYS A 98 -1.73 0.39 -1.21
N LEU A 99 -1.28 -0.52 -0.35
CA LEU A 99 -1.96 -1.78 -0.08
C LEU A 99 -2.76 -1.68 1.21
N MET A 100 -4.04 -1.98 1.11
CA MET A 100 -5.03 -1.95 2.19
C MET A 100 -5.71 -3.31 2.32
N GLY A 101 -6.28 -3.60 3.48
CA GLY A 101 -7.20 -4.72 3.66
C GLY A 101 -8.66 -4.32 3.36
N ASP A 102 -9.54 -5.31 3.20
CA ASP A 102 -10.97 -5.07 3.01
C ASP A 102 -11.66 -4.67 4.32
N GLY A 103 -11.37 -5.32 5.45
CA GLY A 103 -11.87 -4.87 6.75
C GLY A 103 -11.42 -3.44 7.10
N GLU A 104 -10.29 -3.00 6.62
CA GLU A 104 -9.82 -1.61 6.75
C GLU A 104 -10.76 -0.60 6.06
N GLN A 105 -11.55 -1.04 5.08
CA GLN A 105 -12.52 -0.18 4.39
C GLN A 105 -13.73 0.17 5.27
N GLU A 106 -13.86 -0.40 6.43
CA GLU A 106 -14.86 -0.02 7.42
C GLU A 106 -14.49 1.30 8.14
N GLU A 107 -13.24 1.71 8.05
CA GLU A 107 -12.76 2.98 8.61
C GLU A 107 -13.26 4.18 7.80
N GLY A 108 -13.99 5.11 8.44
CA GLY A 108 -14.60 6.27 7.78
C GLY A 108 -13.59 7.16 7.04
N GLN A 109 -12.38 7.32 7.58
CA GLN A 109 -11.33 8.14 6.95
C GLN A 109 -10.81 7.56 5.63
N VAL A 110 -10.97 6.26 5.35
CA VAL A 110 -10.68 5.69 4.03
C VAL A 110 -11.58 6.36 2.99
N TRP A 111 -12.87 6.51 3.28
CA TRP A 111 -13.84 7.13 2.36
C TRP A 111 -13.60 8.63 2.17
N GLU A 112 -13.12 9.33 3.19
CA GLU A 112 -12.65 10.70 3.04
C GLU A 112 -11.50 10.80 2.04
N ALA A 113 -10.52 9.91 2.14
CA ALA A 113 -9.40 9.82 1.21
C ALA A 113 -9.84 9.38 -0.19
N VAL A 114 -10.75 8.41 -0.29
CA VAL A 114 -11.32 7.93 -1.56
C VAL A 114 -12.05 9.03 -2.31
N MET A 115 -12.75 9.92 -1.60
CA MET A 115 -13.42 11.08 -2.18
C MET A 115 -12.42 12.18 -2.59
N PHE A 116 -11.38 12.39 -1.78
CA PHE A 116 -10.39 13.44 -1.98
C PHE A 116 -9.53 13.22 -3.22
N ALA A 117 -9.08 11.97 -3.46
CA ALA A 117 -8.10 11.67 -4.51
C ALA A 117 -8.63 11.99 -5.93
N PRO A 118 -9.83 11.54 -6.37
CA PRO A 118 -10.35 11.87 -7.68
C PRO A 118 -10.66 13.36 -7.84
N HIS A 119 -11.19 14.01 -6.79
CA HIS A 119 -11.44 15.45 -6.82
C HIS A 119 -10.17 16.25 -7.13
N ASN A 120 -9.05 15.84 -6.52
CA ASN A 120 -7.74 16.49 -6.72
C ASN A 120 -6.93 15.87 -7.87
N LYS A 121 -7.54 14.96 -8.66
CA LYS A 121 -6.92 14.31 -9.81
C LYS A 121 -5.57 13.68 -9.44
N VAL A 122 -5.55 12.92 -8.35
CA VAL A 122 -4.34 12.22 -7.89
C VAL A 122 -4.18 10.94 -8.71
N ASP A 123 -3.72 11.08 -9.94
CA ASP A 123 -3.66 10.05 -10.98
C ASP A 123 -2.29 9.35 -11.09
N ASN A 124 -1.41 9.59 -10.13
CA ASN A 124 -0.13 8.89 -9.95
C ASN A 124 -0.15 7.96 -8.71
N LEU A 125 -1.35 7.56 -8.27
CA LEU A 125 -1.60 6.67 -7.14
C LEU A 125 -2.33 5.41 -7.61
N ILE A 126 -1.85 4.25 -7.18
CA ILE A 126 -2.50 2.95 -7.37
C ILE A 126 -2.86 2.41 -5.97
N ALA A 127 -4.14 2.40 -5.65
CA ALA A 127 -4.68 1.81 -4.44
C ALA A 127 -5.03 0.34 -4.70
N ILE A 128 -4.59 -0.55 -3.83
CA ILE A 128 -4.82 -1.99 -3.91
C ILE A 128 -5.57 -2.41 -2.66
N VAL A 129 -6.69 -3.12 -2.82
CA VAL A 129 -7.43 -3.69 -1.70
C VAL A 129 -7.35 -5.22 -1.78
N ASP A 130 -6.76 -5.82 -0.75
CA ASP A 130 -6.79 -7.26 -0.54
C ASP A 130 -8.17 -7.64 0.01
N ARG A 131 -9.04 -8.14 -0.89
CA ARG A 131 -10.39 -8.55 -0.53
C ARG A 131 -10.41 -10.05 -0.21
N ASN A 132 -10.10 -10.37 1.02
CA ASN A 132 -10.08 -11.74 1.53
C ASN A 132 -11.35 -12.12 2.32
N ASN A 133 -12.27 -11.18 2.48
CA ASN A 133 -13.54 -11.33 3.21
C ASN A 133 -13.37 -11.71 4.69
N GLN A 134 -12.24 -11.32 5.30
CA GLN A 134 -11.93 -11.64 6.69
C GLN A 134 -11.47 -10.42 7.46
N GLN A 135 -11.91 -10.32 8.70
CA GLN A 135 -11.37 -9.40 9.69
C GLN A 135 -11.19 -10.14 11.03
N ILE A 136 -10.68 -9.45 12.06
CA ILE A 136 -10.33 -10.06 13.36
C ILE A 136 -11.53 -10.80 13.99
N ASP A 137 -12.72 -10.24 13.91
CA ASP A 137 -13.91 -10.71 14.61
C ASP A 137 -14.77 -11.69 13.79
N GLY A 138 -14.43 -11.95 12.54
CA GLY A 138 -15.17 -12.87 11.66
C GLY A 138 -15.10 -12.51 10.18
N SER A 139 -16.03 -13.00 9.41
CA SER A 139 -16.19 -12.59 8.02
C SER A 139 -16.77 -11.18 7.92
N LEU A 140 -16.47 -10.47 6.83
CA LEU A 140 -17.06 -9.14 6.59
C LEU A 140 -18.59 -9.20 6.54
N ASP A 141 -19.15 -10.26 5.93
CA ASP A 141 -20.60 -10.42 5.80
C ASP A 141 -21.31 -10.52 7.16
N GLU A 142 -20.61 -11.06 8.18
CA GLU A 142 -21.14 -11.22 9.54
C GLU A 142 -20.93 -9.99 10.42
N VAL A 143 -19.84 -9.27 10.23
CA VAL A 143 -19.46 -8.14 11.09
C VAL A 143 -19.97 -6.82 10.52
N LEU A 144 -19.57 -6.47 9.30
CA LEU A 144 -20.04 -5.29 8.58
C LEU A 144 -19.88 -5.47 7.07
N ASP A 145 -20.96 -5.87 6.39
CA ASP A 145 -20.94 -6.09 4.95
C ASP A 145 -20.64 -4.79 4.18
N LEU A 146 -19.55 -4.80 3.43
CA LEU A 146 -19.14 -3.69 2.57
C LEU A 146 -19.87 -3.69 1.22
N GLY A 147 -20.69 -4.70 0.92
CA GLY A 147 -21.34 -4.85 -0.37
C GLY A 147 -20.37 -4.84 -1.55
N ASN A 148 -20.76 -4.24 -2.66
CA ASN A 148 -19.88 -4.14 -3.84
C ASN A 148 -18.89 -2.99 -3.69
N LEU A 149 -17.74 -3.29 -3.10
CA LEU A 149 -16.68 -2.31 -2.86
C LEU A 149 -16.20 -1.65 -4.17
N GLY A 150 -16.07 -2.40 -5.27
CA GLY A 150 -15.67 -1.85 -6.56
C GLY A 150 -16.62 -0.80 -7.10
N GLU A 151 -17.95 -1.02 -6.96
CA GLU A 151 -18.95 -0.01 -7.36
C GLU A 151 -18.87 1.26 -6.50
N LYS A 152 -18.58 1.12 -5.21
CA LYS A 152 -18.38 2.27 -4.32
C LYS A 152 -17.19 3.12 -4.76
N TYR A 153 -16.04 2.50 -5.03
CA TYR A 153 -14.88 3.22 -5.56
C TYR A 153 -15.17 3.88 -6.92
N ALA A 154 -15.82 3.14 -7.83
CA ALA A 154 -16.19 3.67 -9.13
C ALA A 154 -17.14 4.89 -9.03
N ALA A 155 -18.09 4.86 -8.08
CA ALA A 155 -19.02 5.96 -7.83
C ALA A 155 -18.31 7.26 -7.36
N PHE A 156 -17.16 7.12 -6.70
CA PHE A 156 -16.29 8.25 -6.35
C PHE A 156 -15.38 8.71 -7.51
N GLY A 157 -15.36 7.99 -8.64
CA GLY A 157 -14.58 8.36 -9.82
C GLY A 157 -13.22 7.64 -9.95
N TRP A 158 -13.01 6.56 -9.21
CA TRP A 158 -11.84 5.71 -9.40
C TRP A 158 -12.01 4.77 -10.59
N GLU A 159 -10.95 4.54 -11.33
CA GLU A 159 -10.88 3.43 -12.29
C GLU A 159 -10.62 2.13 -11.52
N VAL A 160 -11.55 1.18 -11.62
CA VAL A 160 -11.51 -0.05 -10.82
C VAL A 160 -11.12 -1.24 -11.70
N LEU A 161 -10.03 -1.90 -11.33
CA LEU A 161 -9.59 -3.16 -11.92
C LEU A 161 -9.77 -4.29 -10.90
N ARG A 162 -10.05 -5.50 -11.38
CA ARG A 162 -10.17 -6.70 -10.54
C ARG A 162 -9.17 -7.74 -11.01
N MET A 163 -8.64 -8.53 -10.09
CA MET A 163 -7.70 -9.60 -10.36
C MET A 163 -7.84 -10.70 -9.30
N ASP A 164 -7.49 -11.91 -9.66
CA ASP A 164 -7.23 -12.96 -8.67
C ASP A 164 -5.83 -12.74 -8.06
N GLY A 165 -5.80 -12.33 -6.80
CA GLY A 165 -4.54 -12.04 -6.06
C GLY A 165 -3.66 -13.28 -5.86
N ASN A 166 -4.18 -14.50 -6.07
CA ASN A 166 -3.44 -15.75 -6.02
C ASN A 166 -2.91 -16.20 -7.39
N ASN A 167 -3.27 -15.49 -8.46
CA ASN A 167 -2.76 -15.72 -9.81
C ASN A 167 -1.73 -14.65 -10.19
N MET A 168 -0.44 -14.98 -10.09
CA MET A 168 0.64 -14.02 -10.32
C MET A 168 0.66 -13.45 -11.74
N GLU A 169 0.25 -14.20 -12.76
CA GLU A 169 0.17 -13.71 -14.14
C GLU A 169 -0.89 -12.61 -14.24
N GLU A 170 -2.04 -12.83 -13.63
CA GLU A 170 -3.14 -11.88 -13.60
C GLU A 170 -2.77 -10.62 -12.78
N VAL A 171 -2.11 -10.79 -11.62
CA VAL A 171 -1.59 -9.69 -10.79
C VAL A 171 -0.65 -8.80 -11.60
N VAL A 172 0.34 -9.39 -12.28
CA VAL A 172 1.31 -8.63 -13.09
C VAL A 172 0.62 -7.91 -14.25
N ALA A 173 -0.29 -8.59 -14.97
CA ALA A 173 -1.02 -8.00 -16.08
C ALA A 173 -1.88 -6.81 -15.63
N THR A 174 -2.60 -6.98 -14.51
CA THR A 174 -3.50 -5.95 -13.98
C THR A 174 -2.73 -4.75 -13.44
N LEU A 175 -1.62 -4.95 -12.73
CA LEU A 175 -0.77 -3.85 -12.27
C LEU A 175 -0.14 -3.09 -13.44
N ASN A 176 0.29 -3.77 -14.50
CA ASN A 176 0.78 -3.11 -15.71
C ASN A 176 -0.32 -2.30 -16.40
N LYS A 177 -1.56 -2.81 -16.44
CA LYS A 177 -2.71 -2.06 -16.94
C LYS A 177 -2.96 -0.82 -16.07
N ALA A 178 -2.97 -0.95 -14.74
CA ALA A 178 -3.12 0.17 -13.82
C ALA A 178 -2.06 1.25 -14.08
N LYS A 179 -0.79 0.86 -14.17
CA LYS A 179 0.31 1.78 -14.53
C LYS A 179 0.05 2.53 -15.85
N SER A 180 -0.53 1.87 -16.85
CA SER A 180 -0.83 2.49 -18.14
C SER A 180 -1.96 3.54 -18.10
N LEU A 181 -2.74 3.56 -17.02
CA LEU A 181 -3.84 4.50 -16.80
C LEU A 181 -3.40 5.74 -16.03
N THR A 182 -2.27 5.68 -15.32
CA THR A 182 -1.75 6.82 -14.56
C THR A 182 -1.41 8.00 -15.46
N GLY A 183 -1.50 9.21 -14.91
CA GLY A 183 -1.27 10.45 -15.66
C GLY A 183 -2.39 10.83 -16.66
N LYS A 184 -3.53 10.13 -16.61
CA LYS A 184 -4.67 10.35 -17.53
C LYS A 184 -5.91 10.87 -16.81
N GLY A 185 -5.77 11.30 -15.57
CA GLY A 185 -6.88 11.77 -14.73
C GLY A 185 -7.80 10.64 -14.25
N LYS A 186 -7.28 9.43 -14.15
CA LYS A 186 -8.05 8.23 -13.78
C LYS A 186 -7.37 7.48 -12.63
#